data_c855fe51f212e4b800fdadfa0c57527f
#
_entry.id   c855fe51f212e4b800fdadfa0c57527f
#
_cell.length_a   1.000
_cell.length_b   1.000
_cell.length_c   1.000
_cell.angle_alpha   90.00
_cell.angle_beta   90.00
_cell.angle_gamma   90.00
#
_symmetry.space_group_name_H-M   'P 1'
#
loop_
_entity.id
_entity.type
_entity.pdbx_description
1 polymer ?
#
loop_
_entity_poly.entity_id
_entity_poly.type
_entity_poly.pdbx_seq_one_letter_code
_entity_poly.pdbx_strand_id
1 'polypeptide(L)'
;MGALSTDGKGFFVVLEGIDGCGKTVHSKALCEELKKLSYDMAYTTEPSKSQIGRLIELEFLQKAKVSPQVEALLFAADRFDHLTFEVLPMLNANKIVVSDRYVYSSLAYQGAQGLKLDWIREVNYFATKPNLAIYLDVPAEVGLARKKGRSVLEKLELERKVREIYLSLVESGELIKVDSNRSLDIVKKEVLGLALQALKKAGLQK
;
A
#
# COMPACT_ATOMS: atom_id res chain seq x y z
N MET A 1 4.46 -24.13 1.96
CA MET A 1 5.19 -22.95 2.47
C MET A 1 4.17 -22.00 3.06
N GLY A 2 4.37 -21.51 4.28
CA GLY A 2 3.49 -20.50 4.92
C GLY A 2 3.84 -19.08 4.49
N ALA A 3 3.09 -18.10 5.01
CA ALA A 3 3.44 -16.69 4.86
C ALA A 3 4.86 -16.44 5.37
N LEU A 4 5.57 -15.50 4.72
CA LEU A 4 6.87 -15.05 5.20
C LEU A 4 6.66 -14.35 6.56
N SER A 5 7.41 -14.78 7.58
CA SER A 5 7.27 -14.27 8.95
C SER A 5 8.53 -13.54 9.40
N THR A 6 8.39 -12.68 10.39
CA THR A 6 9.50 -12.02 11.07
C THR A 6 9.73 -12.65 12.43
N ASP A 7 10.99 -12.79 12.83
CA ASP A 7 11.38 -13.17 14.19
C ASP A 7 11.62 -11.93 15.07
N GLY A 8 11.62 -10.75 14.46
CA GLY A 8 11.83 -9.45 15.11
C GLY A 8 10.56 -8.81 15.65
N LYS A 9 10.74 -7.77 16.48
CA LYS A 9 9.68 -6.88 16.99
C LYS A 9 9.42 -5.69 16.06
N GLY A 10 9.75 -5.80 14.77
CA GLY A 10 9.48 -4.76 13.78
C GLY A 10 7.99 -4.51 13.60
N PHE A 11 7.63 -3.34 13.12
CA PHE A 11 6.25 -2.93 12.94
C PHE A 11 5.99 -2.51 11.49
N PHE A 12 5.07 -3.19 10.81
CA PHE A 12 4.79 -2.97 9.41
C PHE A 12 3.51 -2.15 9.21
N VAL A 13 3.67 -0.96 8.64
CA VAL A 13 2.58 -0.03 8.32
C VAL A 13 2.45 0.07 6.81
N VAL A 14 1.23 0.03 6.31
CA VAL A 14 0.92 0.14 4.89
C VAL A 14 -0.08 1.25 4.65
N LEU A 15 0.19 2.13 3.69
CA LEU A 15 -0.76 3.13 3.21
C LEU A 15 -1.24 2.76 1.80
N GLU A 16 -2.55 2.69 1.66
CA GLU A 16 -3.25 2.25 0.46
C GLU A 16 -4.23 3.30 -0.05
N GLY A 17 -4.66 3.14 -1.29
CA GLY A 17 -5.70 3.97 -1.89
C GLY A 17 -5.53 4.16 -3.40
N ILE A 18 -6.51 4.79 -4.01
CA ILE A 18 -6.51 5.09 -5.44
C ILE A 18 -5.41 6.09 -5.82
N ASP A 19 -5.14 6.21 -7.10
CA ASP A 19 -4.18 7.20 -7.60
C ASP A 19 -4.64 8.63 -7.25
N GLY A 20 -3.68 9.46 -6.82
CA GLY A 20 -3.95 10.85 -6.41
C GLY A 20 -4.55 11.03 -5.00
N CYS A 21 -4.78 9.96 -4.23
CA CYS A 21 -5.28 10.08 -2.84
C CYS A 21 -4.23 10.61 -1.85
N GLY A 22 -2.95 10.70 -2.23
CA GLY A 22 -1.89 11.29 -1.39
C GLY A 22 -1.04 10.28 -0.63
N LYS A 23 -1.07 8.98 -0.97
CA LYS A 23 -0.27 7.93 -0.32
C LYS A 23 1.18 8.34 -0.06
N THR A 24 1.90 8.68 -1.11
CA THR A 24 3.33 9.02 -1.01
C THR A 24 3.60 10.20 -0.08
N VAL A 25 2.74 11.21 -0.12
CA VAL A 25 2.85 12.39 0.74
C VAL A 25 2.65 12.01 2.20
N HIS A 26 1.59 11.22 2.49
CA HIS A 26 1.27 10.83 3.86
C HIS A 26 2.21 9.77 4.42
N SER A 27 2.69 8.83 3.59
CA SER A 27 3.71 7.84 3.99
C SER A 27 5.02 8.52 4.38
N LYS A 28 5.51 9.45 3.56
CA LYS A 28 6.74 10.21 3.86
C LYS A 28 6.56 11.10 5.09
N ALA A 29 5.42 11.79 5.20
CA ALA A 29 5.12 12.62 6.37
C ALA A 29 5.05 11.78 7.66
N LEU A 30 4.42 10.59 7.62
CA LEU A 30 4.42 9.66 8.75
C LEU A 30 5.84 9.29 9.16
N CYS A 31 6.70 8.99 8.19
CA CYS A 31 8.09 8.68 8.44
C CYS A 31 8.83 9.84 9.13
N GLU A 32 8.65 11.06 8.64
CA GLU A 32 9.28 12.25 9.23
C GLU A 32 8.83 12.47 10.68
N GLU A 33 7.53 12.33 10.97
CA GLU A 33 7.00 12.50 12.32
C GLU A 33 7.46 11.39 13.27
N LEU A 34 7.47 10.13 12.84
CA LEU A 34 7.99 9.02 13.64
C LEU A 34 9.49 9.19 13.93
N LYS A 35 10.26 9.69 12.95
CA LYS A 35 11.69 9.99 13.15
C LYS A 35 11.90 11.10 14.18
N LYS A 36 11.08 12.17 14.17
CA LYS A 36 11.13 13.23 15.20
C LYS A 36 10.84 12.68 16.59
N LEU A 37 10.02 11.65 16.70
CA LEU A 37 9.73 10.94 17.93
C LEU A 37 10.78 9.85 18.27
N SER A 38 11.93 9.87 17.58
CA SER A 38 13.08 8.95 17.79
C SER A 38 12.78 7.48 17.50
N TYR A 39 11.77 7.16 16.70
CA TYR A 39 11.59 5.80 16.19
C TYR A 39 12.61 5.49 15.09
N ASP A 40 13.16 4.26 15.11
CA ASP A 40 13.95 3.74 13.98
C ASP A 40 12.98 3.22 12.91
N MET A 41 12.95 3.89 11.79
CA MET A 41 11.97 3.64 10.76
C MET A 41 12.57 3.66 9.35
N ALA A 42 11.90 2.98 8.42
CA ALA A 42 12.24 2.96 7.00
C ALA A 42 10.99 3.19 6.15
N TYR A 43 11.17 3.86 5.01
CA TYR A 43 10.16 4.05 3.99
C TYR A 43 10.46 3.15 2.80
N THR A 44 9.44 2.51 2.28
CA THR A 44 9.51 1.74 1.03
C THR A 44 8.21 1.90 0.22
N THR A 45 8.15 1.29 -0.97
CA THR A 45 7.00 1.41 -1.89
C THR A 45 6.90 0.19 -2.79
N GLU A 46 5.71 -0.09 -3.30
CA GLU A 46 5.47 -1.01 -4.41
C GLU A 46 4.84 -0.28 -5.61
N PRO A 47 5.32 -0.52 -6.87
CA PRO A 47 6.44 -1.41 -7.21
C PRO A 47 7.73 -1.03 -6.50
N SER A 48 8.55 -2.05 -6.17
CA SER A 48 9.81 -1.86 -5.46
C SER A 48 10.91 -1.25 -6.35
N LYS A 49 12.06 -0.98 -5.76
CA LYS A 49 13.25 -0.55 -6.52
C LYS A 49 14.08 -1.71 -7.08
N SER A 50 13.62 -2.94 -6.91
CA SER A 50 14.22 -4.14 -7.48
C SER A 50 14.23 -4.12 -9.01
N GLN A 51 14.89 -5.09 -9.63
CA GLN A 51 14.84 -5.23 -11.10
C GLN A 51 13.41 -5.52 -11.58
N ILE A 52 12.64 -6.32 -10.81
CA ILE A 52 11.24 -6.64 -11.15
C ILE A 52 10.37 -5.39 -11.02
N GLY A 53 10.50 -4.64 -9.93
CA GLY A 53 9.74 -3.41 -9.73
C GLY A 53 10.03 -2.36 -10.80
N ARG A 54 11.29 -2.20 -11.21
CA ARG A 54 11.67 -1.31 -12.33
C ARG A 54 11.08 -1.77 -13.66
N LEU A 55 11.08 -3.08 -13.93
CA LEU A 55 10.45 -3.65 -15.12
C LEU A 55 8.96 -3.31 -15.17
N ILE A 56 8.25 -3.48 -14.03
CA ILE A 56 6.83 -3.12 -13.91
C ILE A 56 6.65 -1.63 -14.20
N GLU A 57 7.42 -0.75 -13.58
CA GLU A 57 7.27 0.69 -13.70
C GLU A 57 7.56 1.20 -15.12
N LEU A 58 8.63 0.72 -15.75
CA LEU A 58 9.11 1.26 -17.04
C LEU A 58 8.42 0.62 -18.24
N GLU A 59 8.11 -0.66 -18.19
CA GLU A 59 7.61 -1.37 -19.37
C GLU A 59 6.09 -1.63 -19.30
N PHE A 60 5.58 -2.09 -18.15
CA PHE A 60 4.18 -2.52 -18.08
C PHE A 60 3.22 -1.39 -17.73
N LEU A 61 3.53 -0.52 -16.77
CA LEU A 61 2.67 0.60 -16.43
C LEU A 61 2.68 1.74 -17.46
N GLN A 62 3.71 1.83 -18.28
CA GLN A 62 3.87 2.94 -19.24
C GLN A 62 3.64 2.55 -20.69
N LYS A 63 4.02 1.35 -21.13
CA LYS A 63 4.14 1.01 -22.56
C LYS A 63 3.35 -0.22 -23.01
N ALA A 64 3.31 -1.28 -22.24
CA ALA A 64 2.75 -2.55 -22.67
C ALA A 64 1.35 -2.79 -22.11
N LYS A 65 0.41 -3.22 -22.97
CA LYS A 65 -0.84 -3.82 -22.51
C LYS A 65 -0.58 -5.30 -22.22
N VAL A 66 -0.62 -5.69 -20.98
CA VAL A 66 -0.58 -7.09 -20.54
C VAL A 66 -1.94 -7.51 -19.99
N SER A 67 -2.20 -8.82 -19.94
CA SER A 67 -3.43 -9.30 -19.30
C SER A 67 -3.39 -9.01 -17.78
N PRO A 68 -4.54 -8.81 -17.13
CA PRO A 68 -4.61 -8.62 -15.69
C PRO A 68 -3.93 -9.74 -14.90
N GLN A 69 -3.95 -10.97 -15.40
CA GLN A 69 -3.26 -12.10 -14.78
C GLN A 69 -1.75 -11.94 -14.78
N VAL A 70 -1.16 -11.53 -15.91
CA VAL A 70 0.28 -11.28 -16.02
C VAL A 70 0.67 -10.12 -15.12
N GLU A 71 -0.12 -9.05 -15.07
CA GLU A 71 0.10 -7.92 -14.19
C GLU A 71 0.09 -8.35 -12.72
N ALA A 72 -0.91 -9.13 -12.29
CA ALA A 72 -1.01 -9.65 -10.93
C ALA A 72 0.20 -10.51 -10.54
N LEU A 73 0.66 -11.39 -11.44
CA LEU A 73 1.82 -12.25 -11.22
C LEU A 73 3.12 -11.45 -11.12
N LEU A 74 3.28 -10.41 -11.94
CA LEU A 74 4.44 -9.52 -11.87
C LEU A 74 4.49 -8.74 -10.55
N PHE A 75 3.35 -8.18 -10.10
CA PHE A 75 3.27 -7.53 -8.80
C PHE A 75 3.50 -8.50 -7.63
N ALA A 76 3.04 -9.75 -7.75
CA ALA A 76 3.32 -10.77 -6.73
C ALA A 76 4.80 -11.14 -6.70
N ALA A 77 5.47 -11.27 -7.85
CA ALA A 77 6.90 -11.54 -7.94
C ALA A 77 7.72 -10.38 -7.36
N ASP A 78 7.40 -9.13 -7.71
CA ASP A 78 8.03 -7.94 -7.12
C ASP A 78 7.86 -7.90 -5.60
N ARG A 79 6.67 -8.18 -5.10
CA ARG A 79 6.36 -8.21 -3.67
C ARG A 79 7.14 -9.30 -2.94
N PHE A 80 7.28 -10.48 -3.54
CA PHE A 80 8.07 -11.56 -2.94
C PHE A 80 9.53 -11.15 -2.78
N ASP A 81 10.11 -10.58 -3.84
CA ASP A 81 11.48 -10.07 -3.86
C ASP A 81 11.67 -8.94 -2.84
N HIS A 82 10.77 -7.96 -2.86
CA HIS A 82 10.73 -6.82 -1.95
C HIS A 82 10.64 -7.22 -0.47
N LEU A 83 9.74 -8.17 -0.15
CA LEU A 83 9.65 -8.71 1.20
C LEU A 83 10.94 -9.39 1.62
N THR A 84 11.48 -10.25 0.76
CA THR A 84 12.65 -11.08 1.08
C THR A 84 13.91 -10.27 1.31
N PHE A 85 14.16 -9.27 0.45
CA PHE A 85 15.44 -8.57 0.43
C PHE A 85 15.42 -7.18 1.08
N GLU A 86 14.23 -6.62 1.34
CA GLU A 86 14.13 -5.28 1.90
C GLU A 86 13.26 -5.25 3.18
N VAL A 87 11.98 -5.63 3.11
CA VAL A 87 11.04 -5.40 4.22
C VAL A 87 11.34 -6.30 5.42
N LEU A 88 11.48 -7.62 5.21
CA LEU A 88 11.73 -8.57 6.31
C LEU A 88 13.07 -8.33 7.02
N PRO A 89 14.19 -8.07 6.32
CA PRO A 89 15.43 -7.67 6.99
C PRO A 89 15.28 -6.42 7.88
N MET A 90 14.53 -5.42 7.43
CA MET A 90 14.26 -4.22 8.22
C MET A 90 13.37 -4.51 9.45
N LEU A 91 12.32 -5.32 9.28
CA LEU A 91 11.46 -5.74 10.39
C LEU A 91 12.23 -6.59 11.41
N ASN A 92 13.10 -7.49 10.96
CA ASN A 92 13.98 -8.29 11.83
C ASN A 92 15.01 -7.43 12.59
N ALA A 93 15.40 -6.29 12.00
CA ALA A 93 16.20 -5.28 12.70
C ALA A 93 15.35 -4.37 13.64
N ASN A 94 14.11 -4.76 13.95
CA ASN A 94 13.16 -4.05 14.83
C ASN A 94 12.79 -2.64 14.35
N LYS A 95 12.86 -2.37 13.04
CA LYS A 95 12.45 -1.08 12.49
C LYS A 95 10.94 -1.02 12.30
N ILE A 96 10.41 0.22 12.30
CA ILE A 96 9.08 0.50 11.76
C ILE A 96 9.24 0.66 10.25
N VAL A 97 8.60 -0.20 9.46
CA VAL A 97 8.61 -0.12 8.00
C VAL A 97 7.29 0.47 7.53
N VAL A 98 7.34 1.56 6.77
CA VAL A 98 6.17 2.21 6.17
C VAL A 98 6.21 1.98 4.65
N SER A 99 5.25 1.24 4.13
CA SER A 99 5.10 0.98 2.69
C SER A 99 4.00 1.83 2.06
N ASP A 100 4.35 2.50 0.96
CA ASP A 100 3.37 3.13 0.05
C ASP A 100 2.93 2.07 -0.95
N ARG A 101 1.76 1.49 -0.77
CA ARG A 101 1.18 0.32 -1.42
C ARG A 101 1.73 -1.02 -0.90
N TYR A 102 0.88 -2.02 -1.04
CA TYR A 102 1.15 -3.42 -0.72
C TYR A 102 0.12 -4.34 -1.41
N VAL A 103 -0.11 -5.54 -0.85
CA VAL A 103 -1.02 -6.56 -1.41
C VAL A 103 -2.44 -6.06 -1.67
N TYR A 104 -2.93 -5.11 -0.90
CA TYR A 104 -4.27 -4.54 -1.07
C TYR A 104 -4.40 -3.73 -2.37
N SER A 105 -3.31 -3.13 -2.85
CA SER A 105 -3.27 -2.53 -4.20
C SER A 105 -3.53 -3.59 -5.28
N SER A 106 -2.95 -4.78 -5.18
CA SER A 106 -3.23 -5.87 -6.13
C SER A 106 -4.68 -6.34 -6.05
N LEU A 107 -5.22 -6.52 -4.82
CA LEU A 107 -6.63 -6.86 -4.64
C LEU A 107 -7.56 -5.82 -5.30
N ALA A 108 -7.26 -4.54 -5.11
CA ALA A 108 -8.11 -3.47 -5.61
C ALA A 108 -8.00 -3.28 -7.13
N TYR A 109 -6.78 -3.17 -7.67
CA TYR A 109 -6.59 -2.87 -9.09
C TYR A 109 -6.84 -4.08 -9.99
N GLN A 110 -6.24 -5.23 -9.73
CA GLN A 110 -6.47 -6.42 -10.55
C GLN A 110 -7.87 -7.01 -10.32
N GLY A 111 -8.44 -6.84 -9.11
CA GLY A 111 -9.85 -7.16 -8.85
C GLY A 111 -10.79 -6.29 -9.67
N ALA A 112 -10.56 -4.97 -9.76
CA ALA A 112 -11.33 -4.06 -10.61
C ALA A 112 -11.21 -4.37 -12.12
N GLN A 113 -10.11 -5.03 -12.53
CA GLN A 113 -9.91 -5.55 -13.89
C GLN A 113 -10.59 -6.92 -14.11
N GLY A 114 -11.32 -7.45 -13.13
CA GLY A 114 -12.14 -8.66 -13.24
C GLY A 114 -11.50 -9.95 -12.72
N LEU A 115 -10.35 -9.89 -12.06
CA LEU A 115 -9.79 -11.08 -11.42
C LEU A 115 -10.51 -11.41 -10.10
N LYS A 116 -10.65 -12.70 -9.81
CA LYS A 116 -11.20 -13.17 -8.54
C LYS A 116 -10.26 -12.79 -7.39
N LEU A 117 -10.78 -12.17 -6.34
CA LEU A 117 -9.99 -11.75 -5.18
C LEU A 117 -9.31 -12.94 -4.50
N ASP A 118 -9.98 -14.09 -4.43
CA ASP A 118 -9.41 -15.30 -3.83
C ASP A 118 -8.16 -15.77 -4.60
N TRP A 119 -8.19 -15.72 -5.93
CA TRP A 119 -7.02 -16.04 -6.74
C TRP A 119 -5.87 -15.05 -6.51
N ILE A 120 -6.17 -13.75 -6.39
CA ILE A 120 -5.15 -12.73 -6.07
C ILE A 120 -4.56 -12.99 -4.67
N ARG A 121 -5.38 -13.40 -3.70
CA ARG A 121 -4.90 -13.80 -2.36
C ARG A 121 -4.02 -15.04 -2.43
N GLU A 122 -4.41 -16.04 -3.23
CA GLU A 122 -3.65 -17.27 -3.41
C GLU A 122 -2.26 -17.00 -4.00
N VAL A 123 -2.13 -16.20 -5.06
CA VAL A 123 -0.81 -15.86 -5.63
C VAL A 123 0.04 -14.99 -4.71
N ASN A 124 -0.57 -14.36 -3.70
CA ASN A 124 0.08 -13.55 -2.67
C ASN A 124 0.08 -14.21 -1.28
N TYR A 125 -0.12 -15.53 -1.18
CA TYR A 125 -0.24 -16.24 0.11
C TYR A 125 0.97 -16.05 1.04
N PHE A 126 2.13 -15.77 0.46
CA PHE A 126 3.39 -15.52 1.17
C PHE A 126 3.45 -14.13 1.83
N ALA A 127 2.55 -13.21 1.46
CA ALA A 127 2.59 -11.82 1.89
C ALA A 127 2.40 -11.71 3.41
N THR A 128 3.39 -11.13 4.09
CA THR A 128 3.33 -10.86 5.53
C THR A 128 2.20 -9.89 5.85
N LYS A 129 1.35 -10.24 6.81
CA LYS A 129 0.25 -9.37 7.22
C LYS A 129 0.83 -8.09 7.90
N PRO A 130 0.45 -6.88 7.45
CA PRO A 130 0.88 -5.67 8.12
C PRO A 130 0.24 -5.54 9.50
N ASN A 131 0.94 -4.88 10.42
CA ASN A 131 0.42 -4.56 11.75
C ASN A 131 -0.63 -3.45 11.70
N LEU A 132 -0.51 -2.55 10.70
CA LEU A 132 -1.45 -1.48 10.45
C LEU A 132 -1.56 -1.25 8.93
N ALA A 133 -2.77 -1.33 8.40
CA ALA A 133 -3.05 -1.00 7.01
C ALA A 133 -4.11 0.13 6.96
N ILE A 134 -3.75 1.26 6.35
CA ILE A 134 -4.58 2.46 6.26
C ILE A 134 -4.99 2.67 4.80
N TYR A 135 -6.27 2.82 4.56
CA TYR A 135 -6.84 3.22 3.29
C TYR A 135 -7.15 4.71 3.28
N LEU A 136 -6.46 5.46 2.41
CA LEU A 136 -6.68 6.87 2.18
C LEU A 136 -7.80 7.05 1.14
N ASP A 137 -9.02 7.31 1.60
CA ASP A 137 -10.20 7.42 0.77
C ASP A 137 -10.36 8.82 0.18
N VAL A 138 -10.54 8.89 -1.14
CA VAL A 138 -11.02 10.09 -1.85
C VAL A 138 -11.98 9.65 -2.96
N PRO A 139 -12.94 10.50 -3.37
CA PRO A 139 -13.71 10.25 -4.59
C PRO A 139 -12.77 10.08 -5.80
N ALA A 140 -13.09 9.16 -6.71
CA ALA A 140 -12.27 8.87 -7.88
C ALA A 140 -12.00 10.12 -8.74
N GLU A 141 -13.01 10.99 -8.86
CA GLU A 141 -12.93 12.27 -9.55
C GLU A 141 -11.87 13.20 -8.95
N VAL A 142 -11.81 13.24 -7.62
CA VAL A 142 -10.82 14.04 -6.88
C VAL A 142 -9.41 13.47 -7.05
N GLY A 143 -9.25 12.15 -6.96
CA GLY A 143 -7.98 11.48 -7.18
C GLY A 143 -7.41 11.77 -8.57
N LEU A 144 -8.24 11.59 -9.60
CA LEU A 144 -7.86 11.86 -10.99
C LEU A 144 -7.55 13.34 -11.26
N ALA A 145 -8.32 14.27 -10.68
CA ALA A 145 -8.07 15.70 -10.84
C ALA A 145 -6.71 16.14 -10.27
N ARG A 146 -6.23 15.48 -9.23
CA ARG A 146 -4.89 15.72 -8.64
C ARG A 146 -3.75 15.16 -9.50
N LYS A 147 -4.04 14.21 -10.38
CA LYS A 147 -3.07 13.62 -11.32
C LYS A 147 -3.19 14.33 -12.68
N LYS A 148 -2.20 15.11 -13.07
CA LYS A 148 -2.15 15.75 -14.40
C LYS A 148 -1.98 14.68 -15.47
N GLY A 149 -2.98 14.42 -16.35
CA GLY A 149 -2.86 13.47 -17.46
C GLY A 149 -4.13 13.34 -18.33
N ARG A 150 -3.94 13.00 -19.61
CA ARG A 150 -5.02 12.82 -20.61
C ARG A 150 -5.57 11.39 -20.59
N SER A 151 -6.86 11.23 -20.75
CA SER A 151 -7.75 10.06 -20.82
C SER A 151 -8.58 9.88 -19.54
N VAL A 152 -9.69 10.61 -19.49
CA VAL A 152 -10.42 10.83 -18.22
C VAL A 152 -11.48 9.76 -17.97
N LEU A 153 -12.23 9.27 -18.96
CA LEU A 153 -13.44 8.46 -18.72
C LEU A 153 -13.14 6.99 -18.37
N GLU A 154 -12.33 6.29 -19.15
CA GLU A 154 -12.01 4.87 -18.87
C GLU A 154 -11.24 4.70 -17.55
N LYS A 155 -10.33 5.64 -17.26
CA LYS A 155 -9.63 5.67 -15.97
C LYS A 155 -10.57 5.96 -14.80
N LEU A 156 -11.57 6.81 -14.99
CA LEU A 156 -12.52 7.14 -13.92
C LEU A 156 -13.36 5.93 -13.52
N GLU A 157 -13.86 5.17 -14.48
CA GLU A 157 -14.61 3.94 -14.18
C GLU A 157 -13.76 2.89 -13.48
N LEU A 158 -12.50 2.72 -13.90
CA LEU A 158 -11.59 1.82 -13.23
C LEU A 158 -11.33 2.28 -11.78
N GLU A 159 -11.00 3.55 -11.56
CA GLU A 159 -10.72 4.07 -10.21
C GLU A 159 -11.95 4.02 -9.29
N ARG A 160 -13.18 4.13 -9.83
CA ARG A 160 -14.41 3.90 -9.06
C ARG A 160 -14.51 2.45 -8.59
N LYS A 161 -14.28 1.47 -9.49
CA LYS A 161 -14.27 0.05 -9.13
C LYS A 161 -13.16 -0.29 -8.14
N VAL A 162 -11.97 0.28 -8.34
CA VAL A 162 -10.84 0.13 -7.39
C VAL A 162 -11.24 0.65 -6.01
N ARG A 163 -11.87 1.83 -5.94
CA ARG A 163 -12.37 2.40 -4.69
C ARG A 163 -13.42 1.52 -4.02
N GLU A 164 -14.37 0.94 -4.78
CA GLU A 164 -15.37 0.03 -4.25
C GLU A 164 -14.72 -1.21 -3.59
N ILE A 165 -13.70 -1.79 -4.20
CA ILE A 165 -12.98 -2.91 -3.61
C ILE A 165 -12.24 -2.48 -2.34
N TYR A 166 -11.57 -1.33 -2.32
CA TYR A 166 -10.96 -0.82 -1.09
C TYR A 166 -11.99 -0.63 0.03
N LEU A 167 -13.18 -0.12 -0.29
CA LEU A 167 -14.25 0.03 0.69
C LEU A 167 -14.73 -1.32 1.23
N SER A 168 -14.84 -2.36 0.38
CA SER A 168 -15.16 -3.72 0.84
C SER A 168 -14.08 -4.30 1.76
N LEU A 169 -12.79 -3.99 1.52
CA LEU A 169 -11.69 -4.38 2.40
C LEU A 169 -11.72 -3.62 3.75
N VAL A 170 -12.26 -2.41 3.77
CA VAL A 170 -12.55 -1.70 5.03
C VAL A 170 -13.71 -2.36 5.79
N GLU A 171 -14.79 -2.71 5.10
CA GLU A 171 -15.94 -3.39 5.68
C GLU A 171 -15.58 -4.76 6.27
N SER A 172 -14.64 -5.48 5.63
CA SER A 172 -14.12 -6.75 6.16
C SER A 172 -13.13 -6.57 7.33
N GLY A 173 -12.79 -5.32 7.70
CA GLY A 173 -11.85 -5.03 8.79
C GLY A 173 -10.37 -5.21 8.44
N GLU A 174 -10.04 -5.37 7.17
CA GLU A 174 -8.65 -5.52 6.71
C GLU A 174 -7.91 -4.18 6.62
N LEU A 175 -8.65 -3.09 6.39
CA LEU A 175 -8.13 -1.74 6.26
C LEU A 175 -8.84 -0.76 7.21
N ILE A 176 -8.11 0.21 7.72
CA ILE A 176 -8.68 1.35 8.46
C ILE A 176 -8.84 2.52 7.49
N LYS A 177 -10.07 3.00 7.29
CA LYS A 177 -10.35 4.11 6.41
C LYS A 177 -10.02 5.46 7.05
N VAL A 178 -9.31 6.30 6.29
CA VAL A 178 -9.08 7.72 6.57
C VAL A 178 -9.62 8.54 5.40
N ASP A 179 -10.51 9.49 5.67
CA ASP A 179 -10.97 10.44 4.65
C ASP A 179 -9.82 11.38 4.27
N SER A 180 -9.26 11.17 3.09
CA SER A 180 -8.15 11.96 2.53
C SER A 180 -8.63 13.11 1.63
N ASN A 181 -9.95 13.39 1.60
CA ASN A 181 -10.52 14.54 0.92
C ASN A 181 -10.60 15.77 1.85
N ARG A 182 -9.71 15.87 2.81
CA ARG A 182 -9.56 16.96 3.78
C ARG A 182 -8.20 17.64 3.62
N SER A 183 -7.95 18.68 4.41
CA SER A 183 -6.64 19.34 4.38
C SER A 183 -5.50 18.39 4.76
N LEU A 184 -4.33 18.61 4.13
CA LEU A 184 -3.15 17.78 4.32
C LEU A 184 -2.80 17.58 5.80
N ASP A 185 -2.88 18.66 6.61
CA ASP A 185 -2.49 18.62 8.02
C ASP A 185 -3.46 17.81 8.88
N ILE A 186 -4.76 17.84 8.56
CA ILE A 186 -5.76 17.02 9.25
C ILE A 186 -5.50 15.55 8.98
N VAL A 187 -5.29 15.18 7.72
CA VAL A 187 -5.02 13.78 7.33
C VAL A 187 -3.70 13.29 7.93
N LYS A 188 -2.63 14.10 7.90
CA LYS A 188 -1.35 13.77 8.54
C LYS A 188 -1.51 13.47 10.03
N LYS A 189 -2.24 14.32 10.76
CA LYS A 189 -2.48 14.14 12.21
C LYS A 189 -3.24 12.84 12.49
N GLU A 190 -4.25 12.52 11.67
CA GLU A 190 -5.05 11.31 11.83
C GLU A 190 -4.22 10.05 11.54
N VAL A 191 -3.46 10.02 10.43
CA VAL A 191 -2.56 8.92 10.08
C VAL A 191 -1.50 8.69 11.17
N LEU A 192 -0.89 9.76 11.68
CA LEU A 192 0.07 9.68 12.79
C LEU A 192 -0.61 9.15 14.07
N GLY A 193 -1.80 9.64 14.40
CA GLY A 193 -2.55 9.19 15.57
C GLY A 193 -2.85 7.69 15.52
N LEU A 194 -3.29 7.18 14.38
CA LEU A 194 -3.52 5.74 14.15
C LEU A 194 -2.23 4.92 14.31
N ALA A 195 -1.12 5.40 13.76
CA ALA A 195 0.16 4.72 13.85
C ALA A 195 0.65 4.66 15.32
N LEU A 196 0.59 5.78 16.05
CA LEU A 196 1.00 5.83 17.47
C LEU A 196 0.11 4.94 18.34
N GLN A 197 -1.21 4.92 18.10
CA GLN A 197 -2.13 4.05 18.82
C GLN A 197 -1.81 2.57 18.56
N ALA A 198 -1.51 2.20 17.31
CA ALA A 198 -1.16 0.83 16.95
C ALA A 198 0.19 0.41 17.54
N LEU A 199 1.20 1.29 17.51
CA LEU A 199 2.51 1.08 18.15
C LEU A 199 2.36 0.89 19.69
N LYS A 200 1.53 1.71 20.34
CA LYS A 200 1.23 1.56 21.77
C LYS A 200 0.62 0.21 22.09
N LYS A 201 -0.36 -0.23 21.29
CA LYS A 201 -1.00 -1.56 21.47
C LYS A 201 0.00 -2.71 21.27
N ALA A 202 1.01 -2.53 20.42
CA ALA A 202 2.08 -3.50 20.19
C ALA A 202 3.22 -3.45 21.25
N GLY A 203 3.13 -2.55 22.24
CA GLY A 203 4.18 -2.40 23.26
C GLY A 203 5.46 -1.72 22.75
N LEU A 204 5.38 -1.00 21.62
CA LEU A 204 6.51 -0.31 20.98
C LEU A 204 6.49 1.22 21.23
N GLN A 205 5.80 1.66 22.26
CA GLN A 205 5.76 3.07 22.64
C GLN A 205 7.13 3.53 23.17
N LYS A 206 7.59 4.72 22.71
CA LYS A 206 8.74 5.44 23.27
C LYS A 206 8.30 6.57 24.16
#